data_c8b353c9c1ec38977c3aa572e6e3b702
#
_entry.id   c8b353c9c1ec38977c3aa572e6e3b702
#
_cell.length_a   1.000
_cell.length_b   1.000
_cell.length_c   1.000
_cell.angle_alpha   90.00
_cell.angle_beta   90.00
_cell.angle_gamma   90.00
#
_symmetry.space_group_name_H-M   'P 1'
#
loop_
_entity.id
_entity.type
_entity.pdbx_description
1 polymer ?
#
loop_
_entity_poly.entity_id
_entity_poly.type
_entity_poly.pdbx_seq_one_letter_code
_entity_poly.pdbx_strand_id
1 'polypeptide(L)'
;MHKLRRFIYQNKYQILGVLGIIAFILIIIQLMNLWARKNNNSEIENRQQNTTIVNENNSGVISEKSAVTGKEVSKKQLDNETTAINKFMEYCNNQDFENAYNMITEECKKQMYNSLDVFKQSYYKNVFNGEKKNFTIENWVKDTYRVNITGDVLATGNVDEYSKQDYITVKQVNGEYKLNINNYIGYTEINKKTTEKNISIEVIGKNTYKDYETYTFNATNNTGSVMQLDNISNTESLYIEDSKGVKYPYYNHELTTPMITVSAGQTKEITIKFYSSYVSTKKIERIVFSNIMLKNGELGETVKFNANV
;
A
#
# COMPACT_ATOMS: atom_id res chain seq x y z
N MET A 1 -10.31 58.79 22.91
CA MET A 1 -9.85 57.79 23.91
C MET A 1 -10.95 57.28 24.85
N HIS A 2 -11.94 58.08 25.29
CA HIS A 2 -12.98 57.65 26.25
C HIS A 2 -13.92 56.53 25.74
N LYS A 3 -14.26 56.50 24.44
CA LYS A 3 -15.15 55.45 23.87
C LYS A 3 -14.53 54.05 23.89
N LEU A 4 -13.21 53.95 23.63
CA LEU A 4 -12.49 52.67 23.63
C LEU A 4 -12.36 52.10 25.06
N ARG A 5 -12.07 52.93 26.05
CA ARG A 5 -12.03 52.50 27.46
C ARG A 5 -13.38 51.98 27.95
N ARG A 6 -14.47 52.64 27.55
CA ARG A 6 -15.83 52.23 27.93
C ARG A 6 -16.23 50.90 27.30
N PHE A 7 -15.85 50.67 26.02
CA PHE A 7 -16.07 49.42 25.30
C PHE A 7 -15.32 48.27 25.96
N ILE A 8 -14.02 48.47 26.28
CA ILE A 8 -13.20 47.43 26.94
C ILE A 8 -13.76 47.09 28.33
N TYR A 9 -14.24 48.08 29.07
CA TYR A 9 -14.77 47.83 30.42
C TYR A 9 -16.13 47.11 30.38
N GLN A 10 -16.96 47.41 29.41
CA GLN A 10 -18.27 46.79 29.23
C GLN A 10 -18.15 45.34 28.73
N ASN A 11 -17.15 45.02 27.92
CA ASN A 11 -16.97 43.71 27.32
C ASN A 11 -15.76 42.92 27.89
N LYS A 12 -15.26 43.30 29.07
CA LYS A 12 -14.03 42.74 29.65
C LYS A 12 -14.03 41.21 29.75
N TYR A 13 -15.14 40.59 30.10
CA TYR A 13 -15.24 39.11 30.22
C TYR A 13 -15.27 38.43 28.85
N GLN A 14 -15.88 39.04 27.85
CA GLN A 14 -15.87 38.51 26.48
C GLN A 14 -14.48 38.64 25.85
N ILE A 15 -13.80 39.76 26.06
CA ILE A 15 -12.42 39.97 25.59
C ILE A 15 -11.47 38.99 26.29
N LEU A 16 -11.63 38.77 27.61
CA LEU A 16 -10.83 37.82 28.37
C LEU A 16 -11.06 36.38 27.87
N GLY A 17 -12.31 36.03 27.53
CA GLY A 17 -12.64 34.71 26.95
C GLY A 17 -11.97 34.48 25.59
N VAL A 18 -12.03 35.50 24.71
CA VAL A 18 -11.37 35.43 23.40
C VAL A 18 -9.85 35.31 23.54
N LEU A 19 -9.23 36.07 24.42
CA LEU A 19 -7.79 35.98 24.71
C LEU A 19 -7.43 34.63 25.30
N GLY A 20 -8.27 34.05 26.15
CA GLY A 20 -8.09 32.68 26.69
C GLY A 20 -8.11 31.61 25.59
N ILE A 21 -9.03 31.72 24.64
CA ILE A 21 -9.12 30.82 23.51
C ILE A 21 -7.86 30.91 22.61
N ILE A 22 -7.43 32.15 22.33
CA ILE A 22 -6.21 32.38 21.52
C ILE A 22 -4.96 31.77 22.23
N ALA A 23 -4.83 32.03 23.55
CA ALA A 23 -3.72 31.45 24.32
C ALA A 23 -3.76 29.93 24.34
N PHE A 24 -4.95 29.34 24.44
CA PHE A 24 -5.13 27.89 24.40
C PHE A 24 -4.72 27.27 23.02
N ILE A 25 -5.12 27.94 21.93
CA ILE A 25 -4.73 27.52 20.57
C ILE A 25 -3.21 27.60 20.40
N LEU A 26 -2.56 28.65 20.89
CA LEU A 26 -1.11 28.81 20.83
C LEU A 26 -0.38 27.71 21.63
N ILE A 27 -0.92 27.31 22.80
CA ILE A 27 -0.38 26.22 23.60
C ILE A 27 -0.50 24.88 22.83
N ILE A 28 -1.64 24.62 22.18
CA ILE A 28 -1.82 23.42 21.36
C ILE A 28 -0.81 23.40 20.21
N ILE A 29 -0.64 24.51 19.50
CA ILE A 29 0.35 24.62 18.42
C ILE A 29 1.78 24.36 18.93
N GLN A 30 2.13 24.90 20.10
CA GLN A 30 3.44 24.62 20.69
C GLN A 30 3.62 23.15 21.10
N LEU A 31 2.59 22.54 21.69
CA LEU A 31 2.62 21.11 22.02
C LEU A 31 2.73 20.22 20.78
N MET A 32 2.01 20.55 19.71
CA MET A 32 2.13 19.85 18.41
C MET A 32 3.53 20.03 17.82
N ASN A 33 4.12 21.23 17.88
CA ASN A 33 5.48 21.48 17.42
C ASN A 33 6.53 20.75 18.27
N LEU A 34 6.33 20.64 19.57
CA LEU A 34 7.21 19.88 20.46
C LEU A 34 7.09 18.38 20.20
N TRP A 35 5.88 17.89 19.91
CA TRP A 35 5.64 16.48 19.55
C TRP A 35 6.23 16.15 18.18
N ALA A 36 6.06 17.03 17.19
CA ALA A 36 6.69 16.91 15.88
C ALA A 36 8.23 16.96 15.96
N ARG A 37 8.79 17.84 16.81
CA ARG A 37 10.24 17.90 17.05
C ARG A 37 10.76 16.62 17.75
N LYS A 38 10.00 16.08 18.71
CA LYS A 38 10.37 14.84 19.40
C LYS A 38 10.33 13.63 18.45
N ASN A 39 9.34 13.57 17.55
CA ASN A 39 9.26 12.53 16.51
C ASN A 39 10.36 12.73 15.44
N ASN A 40 10.64 13.95 15.01
CA ASN A 40 11.71 14.23 14.06
C ASN A 40 13.11 13.97 14.65
N ASN A 41 13.32 14.26 15.95
CA ASN A 41 14.60 13.95 16.60
C ASN A 41 14.83 12.44 16.77
N SER A 42 13.76 11.65 17.01
CA SER A 42 13.89 10.19 17.04
C SER A 42 14.18 9.59 15.66
N GLU A 43 13.68 10.21 14.57
CA GLU A 43 14.05 9.83 13.20
C GLU A 43 15.46 10.29 12.82
N ILE A 44 15.91 11.44 13.31
CA ILE A 44 17.26 11.98 13.03
C ILE A 44 18.34 11.24 13.82
N GLU A 45 18.10 10.89 15.09
CA GLU A 45 19.03 10.08 15.88
C GLU A 45 19.15 8.63 15.36
N ASN A 46 18.06 8.02 14.87
CA ASN A 46 18.11 6.73 14.20
C ASN A 46 18.78 6.79 12.82
N ARG A 47 18.80 7.96 12.15
CA ARG A 47 19.52 8.14 10.87
C ARG A 47 21.03 8.28 11.06
N GLN A 48 21.52 8.78 12.18
CA GLN A 48 22.95 8.97 12.43
C GLN A 48 23.70 7.71 12.86
N GLN A 49 23.01 6.64 13.24
CA GLN A 49 23.64 5.35 13.59
C GLN A 49 23.63 4.31 12.46
N ASN A 50 22.99 4.61 11.33
CA ASN A 50 23.02 3.71 10.18
C ASN A 50 24.30 3.94 9.39
N THR A 51 25.18 2.96 9.35
CA THR A 51 26.35 2.94 8.47
C THR A 51 25.85 3.05 7.02
N THR A 52 26.05 4.19 6.41
CA THR A 52 25.63 4.45 5.04
C THR A 52 26.74 3.96 4.11
N ILE A 53 26.47 2.95 3.31
CA ILE A 53 27.38 2.52 2.24
C ILE A 53 27.08 3.39 1.03
N VAL A 54 28.00 4.28 0.70
CA VAL A 54 27.97 5.05 -0.55
C VAL A 54 28.62 4.19 -1.62
N ASN A 55 27.87 3.77 -2.59
CA ASN A 55 28.39 3.09 -3.77
C ASN A 55 28.92 4.17 -4.74
N GLU A 56 30.22 4.24 -4.95
CA GLU A 56 30.90 5.34 -5.69
C GLU A 56 30.43 5.53 -7.14
N ASN A 57 29.68 4.57 -7.69
CA ASN A 57 29.24 4.58 -9.09
C ASN A 57 27.76 4.90 -9.32
N ASN A 58 26.96 5.08 -8.26
CA ASN A 58 25.53 5.38 -8.39
C ASN A 58 25.06 6.30 -7.26
N SER A 59 24.17 7.22 -7.58
CA SER A 59 23.58 8.22 -6.68
C SER A 59 22.72 7.66 -5.53
N GLY A 60 22.83 6.38 -5.19
CA GLY A 60 22.00 5.71 -4.18
C GLY A 60 22.65 5.62 -2.81
N VAL A 61 21.91 6.00 -1.76
CA VAL A 61 22.27 5.78 -0.35
C VAL A 61 21.57 4.52 0.12
N ILE A 62 22.31 3.57 0.69
CA ILE A 62 21.76 2.28 1.13
C ILE A 62 21.84 2.20 2.66
N SER A 63 20.72 1.87 3.31
CA SER A 63 20.65 1.61 4.75
C SER A 63 20.64 0.10 5.02
N GLU A 64 21.53 -0.39 5.89
CA GLU A 64 21.59 -1.80 6.30
C GLU A 64 20.43 -2.22 7.21
N LYS A 65 19.76 -1.26 7.85
CA LYS A 65 18.63 -1.52 8.76
C LYS A 65 17.30 -1.24 8.07
N SER A 66 16.33 -2.13 8.32
CA SER A 66 14.95 -1.91 7.88
C SER A 66 14.37 -0.66 8.53
N ALA A 67 13.84 0.25 7.73
CA ALA A 67 13.20 1.48 8.19
C ALA A 67 11.97 1.21 9.09
N VAL A 68 11.33 0.05 8.96
CA VAL A 68 10.11 -0.31 9.70
C VAL A 68 10.39 -1.18 10.91
N THR A 69 11.26 -2.18 10.77
CA THR A 69 11.48 -3.19 11.82
C THR A 69 12.77 -3.00 12.61
N GLY A 70 13.66 -2.14 12.14
CA GLY A 70 15.02 -1.96 12.70
C GLY A 70 15.91 -3.20 12.58
N LYS A 71 15.42 -4.28 11.93
CA LYS A 71 16.20 -5.50 11.74
C LYS A 71 17.26 -5.29 10.66
N GLU A 72 18.45 -5.81 10.94
CA GLU A 72 19.55 -5.81 9.97
C GLU A 72 19.34 -6.89 8.90
N VAL A 73 19.63 -6.54 7.66
CA VAL A 73 19.75 -7.46 6.54
C VAL A 73 21.20 -7.84 6.39
N SER A 74 21.51 -9.08 6.05
CA SER A 74 22.91 -9.45 5.83
C SER A 74 23.53 -8.60 4.71
N LYS A 75 24.76 -8.14 4.89
CA LYS A 75 25.45 -7.30 3.90
C LYS A 75 25.42 -7.92 2.50
N LYS A 76 25.68 -9.23 2.39
CA LYS A 76 25.64 -9.95 1.11
C LYS A 76 24.27 -9.89 0.44
N GLN A 77 23.20 -10.05 1.22
CA GLN A 77 21.83 -9.96 0.69
C GLN A 77 21.55 -8.54 0.22
N LEU A 78 21.87 -7.54 1.06
CA LEU A 78 21.70 -6.13 0.74
C LEU A 78 22.42 -5.75 -0.55
N ASP A 79 23.69 -6.12 -0.68
CA ASP A 79 24.52 -5.81 -1.86
C ASP A 79 23.92 -6.43 -3.14
N ASN A 80 23.47 -7.68 -3.08
CA ASN A 80 22.88 -8.37 -4.23
C ASN A 80 21.53 -7.76 -4.65
N GLU A 81 20.65 -7.51 -3.66
CA GLU A 81 19.31 -7.00 -3.93
C GLU A 81 19.34 -5.55 -4.41
N THR A 82 20.19 -4.71 -3.82
CA THR A 82 20.36 -3.33 -4.27
C THR A 82 21.08 -3.23 -5.62
N THR A 83 21.99 -4.16 -5.92
CA THR A 83 22.60 -4.27 -7.26
C THR A 83 21.52 -4.56 -8.31
N ALA A 84 20.54 -5.42 -8.01
CA ALA A 84 19.45 -5.70 -8.95
C ALA A 84 18.57 -4.45 -9.17
N ILE A 85 18.26 -3.69 -8.10
CA ILE A 85 17.49 -2.45 -8.23
C ILE A 85 18.27 -1.42 -9.03
N ASN A 86 19.56 -1.21 -8.74
CA ASN A 86 20.43 -0.29 -9.47
C ASN A 86 20.43 -0.61 -10.98
N LYS A 87 20.61 -1.89 -11.33
CA LYS A 87 20.62 -2.36 -12.72
C LYS A 87 19.31 -2.08 -13.44
N PHE A 88 18.18 -2.29 -12.78
CA PHE A 88 16.86 -1.95 -13.31
C PHE A 88 16.72 -0.44 -13.57
N MET A 89 17.13 0.39 -12.61
CA MET A 89 17.10 1.85 -12.74
C MET A 89 18.02 2.34 -13.86
N GLU A 90 19.20 1.73 -14.01
CA GLU A 90 20.11 2.03 -15.12
C GLU A 90 19.52 1.69 -16.48
N TYR A 91 18.88 0.51 -16.63
CA TYR A 91 18.20 0.15 -17.86
C TYR A 91 17.08 1.15 -18.19
N CYS A 92 16.28 1.54 -17.21
CA CYS A 92 15.26 2.55 -17.39
C CYS A 92 15.86 3.92 -17.80
N ASN A 93 16.92 4.35 -17.13
CA ASN A 93 17.62 5.61 -17.45
C ASN A 93 18.26 5.63 -18.85
N ASN A 94 18.66 4.48 -19.35
CA ASN A 94 19.24 4.32 -20.69
C ASN A 94 18.19 3.94 -21.74
N GLN A 95 16.93 3.88 -21.38
CA GLN A 95 15.81 3.45 -22.25
C GLN A 95 16.00 2.04 -22.84
N ASP A 96 16.74 1.20 -22.13
CA ASP A 96 16.88 -0.23 -22.44
C ASP A 96 15.68 -0.99 -21.88
N PHE A 97 14.54 -0.81 -22.54
CA PHE A 97 13.25 -1.29 -22.08
C PHE A 97 13.14 -2.82 -22.02
N GLU A 98 13.79 -3.50 -22.95
CA GLU A 98 13.75 -4.96 -23.00
C GLU A 98 14.45 -5.55 -21.77
N ASN A 99 15.66 -5.08 -21.45
CA ASN A 99 16.39 -5.54 -20.29
C ASN A 99 15.71 -5.11 -18.98
N ALA A 100 15.16 -3.89 -18.91
CA ALA A 100 14.37 -3.47 -17.74
C ALA A 100 13.15 -4.37 -17.54
N TYR A 101 12.36 -4.62 -18.59
CA TYR A 101 11.18 -5.48 -18.53
C TYR A 101 11.53 -6.93 -18.16
N ASN A 102 12.65 -7.46 -18.68
CA ASN A 102 13.12 -8.80 -18.37
C ASN A 102 13.53 -8.97 -16.89
N MET A 103 13.84 -7.88 -16.18
CA MET A 103 14.09 -7.94 -14.74
C MET A 103 12.82 -8.04 -13.90
N ILE A 104 11.64 -7.76 -14.46
CA ILE A 104 10.36 -7.85 -13.73
C ILE A 104 9.96 -9.33 -13.59
N THR A 105 9.43 -9.72 -12.41
CA THR A 105 8.92 -11.08 -12.18
C THR A 105 7.73 -11.38 -13.10
N GLU A 106 7.50 -12.64 -13.41
CA GLU A 106 6.35 -13.06 -14.22
C GLU A 106 5.01 -12.78 -13.50
N GLU A 107 4.98 -12.88 -12.17
CA GLU A 107 3.79 -12.52 -11.38
C GLU A 107 3.45 -11.03 -11.50
N CYS A 108 4.46 -10.14 -11.42
CA CYS A 108 4.27 -8.70 -11.58
C CYS A 108 3.89 -8.34 -13.03
N LYS A 109 4.51 -8.98 -14.02
CA LYS A 109 4.13 -8.81 -15.43
C LYS A 109 2.68 -9.20 -15.66
N LYS A 110 2.28 -10.39 -15.21
CA LYS A 110 0.90 -10.88 -15.35
C LYS A 110 -0.11 -9.93 -14.69
N GLN A 111 0.25 -9.37 -13.54
CA GLN A 111 -0.64 -8.53 -12.76
C GLN A 111 -0.73 -7.09 -13.28
N MET A 112 0.38 -6.52 -13.77
CA MET A 112 0.46 -5.08 -14.05
C MET A 112 0.94 -4.74 -15.45
N TYR A 113 1.77 -5.58 -16.06
CA TYR A 113 2.49 -5.25 -17.31
C TYR A 113 2.53 -6.46 -18.24
N ASN A 114 1.38 -6.85 -18.78
CA ASN A 114 1.25 -8.03 -19.63
C ASN A 114 2.00 -7.95 -20.97
N SER A 115 2.61 -6.82 -21.29
CA SER A 115 3.50 -6.63 -22.43
C SER A 115 4.53 -5.52 -22.17
N LEU A 116 5.62 -5.53 -22.94
CA LEU A 116 6.62 -4.47 -22.93
C LEU A 116 6.01 -3.09 -23.22
N ASP A 117 5.04 -3.01 -24.13
CA ASP A 117 4.38 -1.75 -24.47
C ASP A 117 3.54 -1.21 -23.31
N VAL A 118 2.85 -2.07 -22.57
CA VAL A 118 2.12 -1.67 -21.37
C VAL A 118 3.09 -1.15 -20.31
N PHE A 119 4.24 -1.81 -20.10
CA PHE A 119 5.28 -1.32 -19.20
C PHE A 119 5.79 0.07 -19.59
N LYS A 120 6.09 0.27 -20.88
CA LYS A 120 6.55 1.58 -21.40
C LYS A 120 5.51 2.68 -21.21
N GLN A 121 4.26 2.42 -21.56
CA GLN A 121 3.20 3.43 -21.56
C GLN A 121 2.68 3.73 -20.15
N SER A 122 2.83 2.80 -19.19
CA SER A 122 2.39 2.97 -17.82
C SER A 122 3.55 3.31 -16.89
N TYR A 123 4.33 2.33 -16.44
CA TYR A 123 5.38 2.56 -15.42
C TYR A 123 6.45 3.54 -15.90
N TYR A 124 7.10 3.23 -17.05
CA TYR A 124 8.20 4.05 -17.52
C TYR A 124 7.78 5.50 -17.79
N LYS A 125 6.68 5.68 -18.53
CA LYS A 125 6.16 7.02 -18.82
C LYS A 125 5.80 7.79 -17.55
N ASN A 126 5.18 7.13 -16.57
CA ASN A 126 4.76 7.78 -15.32
C ASN A 126 5.91 8.09 -14.37
N VAL A 127 6.99 7.31 -14.38
CA VAL A 127 8.11 7.44 -13.46
C VAL A 127 9.26 8.22 -14.08
N PHE A 128 9.65 7.88 -15.31
CA PHE A 128 10.82 8.45 -15.98
C PHE A 128 10.44 9.56 -16.98
N ASN A 129 9.33 9.42 -17.67
CA ASN A 129 8.85 10.38 -18.68
C ASN A 129 9.89 10.76 -19.77
N GLY A 130 10.76 9.82 -20.14
CA GLY A 130 11.83 10.05 -21.12
C GLY A 130 13.08 10.72 -20.56
N GLU A 131 13.12 11.01 -19.26
CA GLU A 131 14.22 11.70 -18.59
C GLU A 131 15.06 10.75 -17.73
N LYS A 132 16.35 11.04 -17.59
CA LYS A 132 17.18 10.38 -16.59
C LYS A 132 16.77 10.81 -15.20
N LYS A 133 16.70 9.85 -14.28
CA LYS A 133 16.33 10.08 -12.88
C LYS A 133 17.47 9.68 -11.94
N ASN A 134 17.68 10.48 -10.92
CA ASN A 134 18.45 10.11 -9.75
C ASN A 134 17.58 9.31 -8.79
N PHE A 135 18.18 8.48 -7.96
CA PHE A 135 17.41 7.69 -6.99
C PHE A 135 18.20 7.37 -5.74
N THR A 136 17.50 7.14 -4.64
CA THR A 136 18.05 6.59 -3.41
C THR A 136 17.30 5.34 -3.01
N ILE A 137 18.02 4.36 -2.44
CA ILE A 137 17.46 3.07 -2.03
C ILE A 137 17.57 2.96 -0.52
N GLU A 138 16.47 2.58 0.13
CA GLU A 138 16.41 2.35 1.56
C GLU A 138 15.71 1.02 1.83
N ASN A 139 16.30 0.16 2.67
CA ASN A 139 15.63 -1.06 3.08
C ASN A 139 14.37 -0.72 3.87
N TRP A 140 13.21 -1.10 3.36
CA TRP A 140 11.94 -0.85 4.02
C TRP A 140 11.56 -2.00 4.96
N VAL A 141 11.35 -3.19 4.41
CA VAL A 141 11.04 -4.37 5.20
C VAL A 141 11.39 -5.65 4.43
N LYS A 142 12.15 -6.55 5.03
CA LYS A 142 12.63 -7.80 4.41
C LYS A 142 13.35 -7.51 3.08
N ASP A 143 12.81 -8.10 1.99
CA ASP A 143 13.25 -8.03 0.60
C ASP A 143 12.61 -6.86 -0.19
N THR A 144 11.95 -5.93 0.51
CA THR A 144 11.30 -4.77 -0.08
C THR A 144 12.03 -3.48 0.28
N TYR A 145 12.27 -2.68 -0.73
CA TYR A 145 13.04 -1.44 -0.67
C TYR A 145 12.17 -0.26 -1.05
N ARG A 146 12.32 0.84 -0.32
CA ARG A 146 11.80 2.13 -0.71
C ARG A 146 12.79 2.80 -1.64
N VAL A 147 12.37 3.12 -2.85
CA VAL A 147 13.17 3.81 -3.86
C VAL A 147 12.57 5.19 -4.07
N ASN A 148 13.31 6.22 -3.67
CA ASN A 148 12.93 7.61 -3.95
C ASN A 148 13.58 8.01 -5.27
N ILE A 149 12.75 8.40 -6.24
CA ILE A 149 13.15 8.70 -7.61
C ILE A 149 12.95 10.21 -7.82
N THR A 150 14.00 10.92 -8.17
CA THR A 150 13.99 12.38 -8.33
C THR A 150 14.45 12.79 -9.73
N GLY A 151 14.01 13.94 -10.20
CA GLY A 151 14.56 14.55 -11.41
C GLY A 151 16.04 14.91 -11.24
N ASP A 152 16.75 15.12 -12.34
CA ASP A 152 18.10 15.67 -12.28
C ASP A 152 18.00 17.18 -12.00
N VAL A 153 18.29 17.56 -10.75
CA VAL A 153 18.24 18.95 -10.27
C VAL A 153 19.20 19.85 -11.04
N LEU A 154 20.32 19.30 -11.51
CA LEU A 154 21.31 20.07 -12.30
C LEU A 154 20.79 20.39 -13.69
N ALA A 155 19.92 19.54 -14.26
CA ALA A 155 19.32 19.75 -15.57
C ALA A 155 18.05 20.63 -15.52
N THR A 156 17.28 20.56 -14.42
CA THR A 156 15.96 21.21 -14.34
C THR A 156 15.90 22.45 -13.46
N GLY A 157 16.87 22.63 -12.55
CA GLY A 157 16.90 23.74 -11.58
C GLY A 157 15.83 23.68 -10.49
N ASN A 158 14.92 22.67 -10.48
CA ASN A 158 13.85 22.51 -9.52
C ASN A 158 14.03 21.25 -8.66
N VAL A 159 14.04 21.42 -7.35
CA VAL A 159 14.32 20.35 -6.37
C VAL A 159 13.10 19.46 -6.08
N ASP A 160 11.88 19.93 -6.27
CA ASP A 160 10.67 19.29 -5.68
C ASP A 160 9.58 18.87 -6.67
N GLU A 161 9.64 19.23 -7.93
CA GLU A 161 8.46 19.09 -8.82
C GLU A 161 8.21 17.67 -9.32
N TYR A 162 9.17 16.73 -9.18
CA TYR A 162 9.04 15.37 -9.74
C TYR A 162 9.63 14.24 -8.89
N SER A 163 9.53 14.31 -7.57
CA SER A 163 9.92 13.18 -6.74
C SER A 163 8.82 12.12 -6.73
N LYS A 164 9.16 10.89 -7.07
CA LYS A 164 8.29 9.73 -6.95
C LYS A 164 8.89 8.72 -5.99
N GLN A 165 8.03 8.00 -5.29
CA GLN A 165 8.42 6.93 -4.41
C GLN A 165 7.84 5.61 -4.94
N ASP A 166 8.68 4.61 -5.08
CA ASP A 166 8.30 3.25 -5.41
C ASP A 166 8.76 2.29 -4.30
N TYR A 167 7.98 1.25 -4.06
CA TYR A 167 8.35 0.13 -3.20
C TYR A 167 8.62 -1.07 -4.09
N ILE A 168 9.90 -1.42 -4.18
CA ILE A 168 10.39 -2.50 -5.05
C ILE A 168 10.71 -3.72 -4.19
N THR A 169 10.08 -4.85 -4.48
CA THR A 169 10.38 -6.13 -3.82
C THR A 169 11.31 -6.94 -4.70
N VAL A 170 12.42 -7.41 -4.14
CA VAL A 170 13.39 -8.25 -4.84
C VAL A 170 13.05 -9.72 -4.58
N LYS A 171 12.98 -10.50 -5.64
CA LYS A 171 12.73 -11.95 -5.61
C LYS A 171 13.90 -12.71 -6.25
N GLN A 172 14.25 -13.84 -5.67
CA GLN A 172 15.19 -14.76 -6.31
C GLN A 172 14.40 -15.84 -7.06
N VAL A 173 14.50 -15.83 -8.39
CA VAL A 173 13.81 -16.77 -9.29
C VAL A 173 14.85 -17.52 -10.11
N ASN A 174 14.95 -18.82 -9.94
CA ASN A 174 15.94 -19.68 -10.64
C ASN A 174 17.40 -19.17 -10.52
N GLY A 175 17.76 -18.61 -9.37
CA GLY A 175 19.11 -18.08 -9.12
C GLY A 175 19.32 -16.64 -9.61
N GLU A 176 18.38 -16.04 -10.31
CA GLU A 176 18.42 -14.64 -10.75
C GLU A 176 17.57 -13.74 -9.83
N TYR A 177 18.01 -12.50 -9.66
CA TYR A 177 17.23 -11.49 -8.97
C TYR A 177 16.25 -10.82 -9.93
N LYS A 178 14.96 -10.91 -9.63
CA LYS A 178 13.84 -10.27 -10.34
C LYS A 178 13.10 -9.31 -9.42
N LEU A 179 12.33 -8.40 -9.99
CA LEU A 179 11.72 -7.30 -9.26
C LEU A 179 10.19 -7.30 -9.39
N ASN A 180 9.52 -7.07 -8.28
CA ASN A 180 8.16 -6.55 -8.25
C ASN A 180 8.26 -5.04 -8.05
N ILE A 181 7.67 -4.27 -8.93
CA ILE A 181 7.76 -2.80 -8.98
C ILE A 181 6.39 -2.15 -8.80
N ASN A 182 6.35 -0.82 -8.69
CA ASN A 182 5.12 -0.03 -8.59
C ASN A 182 4.28 -0.42 -7.37
N ASN A 183 4.93 -0.49 -6.21
CA ASN A 183 4.29 -0.83 -4.93
C ASN A 183 3.71 -2.26 -4.87
N TYR A 184 3.96 -3.10 -5.84
CA TYR A 184 3.53 -4.49 -5.83
C TYR A 184 4.52 -5.34 -5.02
N ILE A 185 4.03 -5.99 -3.96
CA ILE A 185 4.85 -6.82 -3.06
C ILE A 185 4.93 -8.25 -3.56
N GLY A 186 3.81 -8.81 -4.02
CA GLY A 186 3.80 -10.17 -4.57
C GLY A 186 2.46 -10.87 -4.49
N TYR A 187 2.43 -12.07 -5.06
CA TYR A 187 1.30 -12.98 -5.04
C TYR A 187 1.48 -14.07 -3.98
N THR A 188 0.40 -14.48 -3.36
CA THR A 188 0.33 -15.64 -2.48
C THR A 188 -0.80 -16.54 -2.95
N GLU A 189 -0.47 -17.76 -3.32
CA GLU A 189 -1.44 -18.80 -3.63
C GLU A 189 -2.05 -19.33 -2.33
N ILE A 190 -3.38 -19.54 -2.29
CA ILE A 190 -4.10 -19.94 -1.07
C ILE A 190 -4.82 -21.28 -1.28
N ASN A 191 -5.62 -21.40 -2.34
CA ASN A 191 -6.35 -22.60 -2.74
C ASN A 191 -7.16 -23.25 -1.61
N LYS A 192 -7.91 -22.41 -0.87
CA LYS A 192 -8.68 -22.86 0.27
C LYS A 192 -10.17 -22.67 0.06
N LYS A 193 -10.91 -23.78 0.16
CA LYS A 193 -12.37 -23.83 0.01
C LYS A 193 -13.06 -23.99 1.35
N THR A 194 -14.07 -23.19 1.60
CA THR A 194 -14.96 -23.28 2.75
C THR A 194 -16.42 -23.20 2.27
N THR A 195 -17.30 -24.00 2.86
CA THR A 195 -18.73 -23.99 2.53
C THR A 195 -19.54 -23.72 3.79
N GLU A 196 -20.40 -22.73 3.70
CA GLU A 196 -21.34 -22.32 4.76
C GLU A 196 -22.71 -22.04 4.13
N LYS A 197 -23.78 -22.59 4.70
CA LYS A 197 -25.16 -22.31 4.28
C LYS A 197 -25.43 -22.45 2.77
N ASN A 198 -24.93 -23.51 2.17
CA ASN A 198 -24.96 -23.75 0.72
C ASN A 198 -24.27 -22.70 -0.15
N ILE A 199 -23.36 -21.93 0.42
CA ILE A 199 -22.48 -21.03 -0.30
C ILE A 199 -21.05 -21.55 -0.12
N SER A 200 -20.33 -21.76 -1.21
CA SER A 200 -18.91 -22.12 -1.16
C SER A 200 -18.05 -20.95 -1.64
N ILE A 201 -17.04 -20.62 -0.86
CA ILE A 201 -15.98 -19.68 -1.26
C ILE A 201 -14.67 -20.46 -1.31
N GLU A 202 -14.06 -20.49 -2.47
CA GLU A 202 -12.71 -21.02 -2.68
C GLU A 202 -11.76 -19.85 -2.93
N VAL A 203 -10.98 -19.49 -1.93
CA VAL A 203 -9.99 -18.42 -2.06
C VAL A 203 -8.82 -18.96 -2.85
N ILE A 204 -8.63 -18.47 -4.08
CA ILE A 204 -7.58 -18.89 -5.01
C ILE A 204 -6.25 -18.31 -4.56
N GLY A 205 -6.19 -17.02 -4.32
CA GLY A 205 -4.98 -16.33 -3.90
C GLY A 205 -5.20 -14.85 -3.67
N LYS A 206 -4.11 -14.20 -3.30
CA LYS A 206 -4.08 -12.76 -3.09
C LYS A 206 -2.89 -12.10 -3.75
N ASN A 207 -3.09 -10.89 -4.25
CA ASN A 207 -2.02 -9.96 -4.57
C ASN A 207 -1.88 -8.96 -3.43
N THR A 208 -0.65 -8.75 -2.99
CA THR A 208 -0.31 -7.80 -1.93
C THR A 208 0.39 -6.60 -2.56
N TYR A 209 -0.11 -5.42 -2.23
CA TYR A 209 0.50 -4.13 -2.56
C TYR A 209 0.89 -3.41 -1.27
N LYS A 210 1.66 -2.35 -1.38
CA LYS A 210 2.03 -1.55 -0.22
C LYS A 210 0.82 -1.08 0.60
N ASP A 211 -0.23 -0.60 -0.06
CA ASP A 211 -1.36 0.08 0.60
C ASP A 211 -2.67 -0.72 0.61
N TYR A 212 -2.73 -1.85 -0.10
CA TYR A 212 -3.93 -2.69 -0.19
C TYR A 212 -3.62 -4.14 -0.55
N GLU A 213 -4.61 -5.00 -0.40
CA GLU A 213 -4.57 -6.38 -0.89
C GLU A 213 -5.79 -6.64 -1.80
N THR A 214 -5.61 -7.47 -2.83
CA THR A 214 -6.74 -7.99 -3.63
C THR A 214 -6.83 -9.50 -3.44
N TYR A 215 -8.03 -9.99 -3.20
CA TYR A 215 -8.31 -11.43 -3.08
C TYR A 215 -9.12 -11.89 -4.27
N THR A 216 -8.67 -12.96 -4.92
CA THR A 216 -9.42 -13.66 -5.98
C THR A 216 -9.99 -14.95 -5.41
N PHE A 217 -11.27 -15.18 -5.61
CA PHE A 217 -11.97 -16.36 -5.15
C PHE A 217 -13.09 -16.79 -6.09
N ASN A 218 -13.39 -18.07 -6.09
CA ASN A 218 -14.56 -18.64 -6.72
C ASN A 218 -15.72 -18.68 -5.71
N ALA A 219 -16.81 -17.98 -6.01
CA ALA A 219 -18.04 -18.04 -5.25
C ALA A 219 -19.03 -18.98 -5.94
N THR A 220 -19.41 -20.07 -5.26
CA THR A 220 -20.41 -21.04 -5.74
C THR A 220 -21.69 -20.88 -4.96
N ASN A 221 -22.78 -20.69 -5.67
CA ASN A 221 -24.11 -20.51 -5.11
C ASN A 221 -24.95 -21.78 -5.25
N ASN A 222 -25.08 -22.57 -4.20
CA ASN A 222 -25.93 -23.75 -4.13
C ASN A 222 -27.28 -23.49 -3.40
N THR A 223 -27.72 -22.22 -3.24
CA THR A 223 -28.96 -21.85 -2.53
C THR A 223 -30.08 -21.94 -3.54
N GLY A 224 -30.55 -22.26 -4.31
CA GLY A 224 -31.73 -22.25 -5.20
C GLY A 224 -32.25 -20.86 -5.62
N SER A 225 -31.57 -19.77 -5.20
CA SER A 225 -31.94 -18.39 -5.52
C SER A 225 -30.75 -17.61 -6.03
N VAL A 226 -30.98 -16.52 -6.77
CA VAL A 226 -29.88 -15.59 -7.11
C VAL A 226 -29.31 -15.00 -5.82
N MET A 227 -28.00 -15.01 -5.69
CA MET A 227 -27.28 -14.52 -4.53
C MET A 227 -26.48 -13.28 -4.90
N GLN A 228 -26.52 -12.27 -4.06
CA GLN A 228 -25.59 -11.14 -4.04
C GLN A 228 -24.76 -11.23 -2.77
N LEU A 229 -23.43 -11.26 -2.90
CA LEU A 229 -22.53 -11.51 -1.77
C LEU A 229 -22.49 -10.37 -0.76
N ASP A 230 -22.90 -9.16 -1.13
CA ASP A 230 -22.95 -8.03 -0.23
C ASP A 230 -23.94 -6.96 -0.70
N ASN A 231 -24.43 -6.16 0.25
CA ASN A 231 -25.13 -4.92 -0.05
C ASN A 231 -24.10 -3.77 -0.10
N ILE A 232 -23.66 -3.43 -1.30
CA ILE A 232 -22.60 -2.41 -1.53
C ILE A 232 -22.96 -1.00 -1.01
N SER A 233 -24.13 -0.78 -0.47
CA SER A 233 -24.50 0.46 0.23
C SER A 233 -23.93 0.53 1.66
N ASN A 234 -23.48 -0.59 2.22
CA ASN A 234 -22.88 -0.64 3.56
C ASN A 234 -21.40 -1.05 3.47
N THR A 235 -20.48 -0.11 3.66
CA THR A 235 -19.05 -0.32 3.53
C THR A 235 -18.42 -1.20 4.61
N GLU A 236 -19.15 -1.51 5.69
CA GLU A 236 -18.68 -2.34 6.81
C GLU A 236 -19.12 -3.79 6.72
N SER A 237 -19.93 -4.15 5.74
CA SER A 237 -20.54 -5.48 5.62
C SER A 237 -19.62 -6.53 5.00
N LEU A 238 -18.63 -6.09 4.21
CA LEU A 238 -17.65 -6.96 3.56
C LEU A 238 -16.24 -6.51 3.95
N TYR A 239 -15.48 -7.40 4.57
CA TYR A 239 -14.12 -7.10 5.03
C TYR A 239 -13.27 -8.37 5.14
N ILE A 240 -11.97 -8.21 5.18
CA ILE A 240 -11.04 -9.24 5.65
C ILE A 240 -10.70 -8.97 7.12
N GLU A 241 -10.49 -10.04 7.90
CA GLU A 241 -10.18 -9.97 9.33
C GLU A 241 -8.85 -10.69 9.59
N ASP A 242 -7.95 -10.05 10.35
CA ASP A 242 -6.69 -10.67 10.74
C ASP A 242 -6.80 -11.50 12.04
N SER A 243 -5.70 -12.17 12.40
CA SER A 243 -5.61 -13.01 13.60
C SER A 243 -5.80 -12.26 14.92
N LYS A 244 -5.80 -10.93 14.89
CA LYS A 244 -6.03 -10.05 16.04
C LYS A 244 -7.45 -9.48 16.07
N GLY A 245 -8.29 -9.85 15.09
CA GLY A 245 -9.65 -9.35 14.94
C GLY A 245 -9.75 -7.96 14.31
N VAL A 246 -8.66 -7.45 13.74
CA VAL A 246 -8.68 -6.17 13.03
C VAL A 246 -9.35 -6.36 11.68
N LYS A 247 -10.31 -5.49 11.37
CA LYS A 247 -11.10 -5.53 10.15
C LYS A 247 -10.55 -4.55 9.12
N TYR A 248 -10.44 -5.00 7.88
CA TYR A 248 -9.99 -4.21 6.74
C TYR A 248 -11.12 -4.19 5.71
N PRO A 249 -11.82 -3.06 5.52
CA PRO A 249 -12.96 -2.96 4.62
C PRO A 249 -12.54 -3.03 3.15
N TYR A 250 -13.48 -3.32 2.28
CA TYR A 250 -13.26 -3.32 0.84
C TYR A 250 -13.33 -1.91 0.23
N TYR A 251 -12.78 -1.78 -0.98
CA TYR A 251 -12.90 -0.57 -1.79
C TYR A 251 -14.27 -0.54 -2.46
N ASN A 252 -15.23 0.18 -1.89
CA ASN A 252 -16.61 0.22 -2.36
C ASN A 252 -16.77 0.86 -3.76
N HIS A 253 -15.91 1.80 -4.13
CA HIS A 253 -15.96 2.48 -5.42
C HIS A 253 -15.58 1.59 -6.61
N GLU A 254 -14.88 0.50 -6.38
CA GLU A 254 -14.43 -0.44 -7.40
C GLU A 254 -15.33 -1.68 -7.52
N LEU A 255 -16.30 -1.85 -6.61
CA LEU A 255 -17.18 -3.01 -6.57
C LEU A 255 -18.60 -2.64 -7.03
N THR A 256 -19.13 -3.39 -7.98
CA THR A 256 -20.50 -3.20 -8.47
C THR A 256 -21.35 -4.43 -8.19
N THR A 257 -22.67 -4.22 -8.08
CA THR A 257 -23.63 -5.33 -7.85
C THR A 257 -23.46 -6.49 -8.84
N PRO A 258 -23.34 -6.28 -10.16
CA PRO A 258 -23.12 -7.39 -11.10
C PRO A 258 -21.84 -8.19 -10.81
N MET A 259 -20.77 -7.57 -10.30
CA MET A 259 -19.53 -8.28 -10.00
C MET A 259 -19.69 -9.33 -8.92
N ILE A 260 -20.53 -9.07 -7.92
CA ILE A 260 -20.76 -9.93 -6.74
C ILE A 260 -22.08 -10.69 -6.77
N THR A 261 -22.81 -10.64 -7.88
CA THR A 261 -24.05 -11.43 -8.07
C THR A 261 -23.70 -12.77 -8.72
N VAL A 262 -24.22 -13.85 -8.11
CA VAL A 262 -24.03 -15.24 -8.55
C VAL A 262 -25.38 -15.90 -8.70
N SER A 263 -25.69 -16.40 -9.90
CA SER A 263 -26.95 -17.12 -10.16
C SER A 263 -27.01 -18.46 -9.42
N ALA A 264 -28.21 -18.96 -9.17
CA ALA A 264 -28.40 -20.25 -8.55
C ALA A 264 -27.68 -21.38 -9.32
N GLY A 265 -26.98 -22.24 -8.61
CA GLY A 265 -26.23 -23.37 -9.18
C GLY A 265 -24.97 -22.96 -9.95
N GLN A 266 -24.55 -21.68 -9.94
CA GLN A 266 -23.41 -21.20 -10.69
C GLN A 266 -22.21 -20.91 -9.78
N THR A 267 -21.01 -20.99 -10.40
CA THR A 267 -19.75 -20.52 -9.81
C THR A 267 -19.27 -19.32 -10.58
N LYS A 268 -18.78 -18.32 -9.86
CA LYS A 268 -18.22 -17.09 -10.44
C LYS A 268 -16.90 -16.75 -9.77
N GLU A 269 -15.88 -16.47 -10.59
CA GLU A 269 -14.63 -15.88 -10.10
C GLU A 269 -14.83 -14.39 -9.83
N ILE A 270 -14.39 -13.96 -8.66
CA ILE A 270 -14.54 -12.59 -8.18
C ILE A 270 -13.23 -12.14 -7.56
N THR A 271 -12.80 -10.93 -7.90
CA THR A 271 -11.66 -10.26 -7.27
C THR A 271 -12.14 -9.04 -6.51
N ILE A 272 -11.77 -8.94 -5.24
CA ILE A 272 -12.12 -7.82 -4.36
C ILE A 272 -10.85 -7.22 -3.77
N LYS A 273 -10.81 -5.89 -3.76
CA LYS A 273 -9.73 -5.08 -3.18
C LYS A 273 -10.12 -4.61 -1.79
N PHE A 274 -9.19 -4.71 -0.84
CA PHE A 274 -9.37 -4.34 0.55
C PHE A 274 -8.35 -3.29 1.00
N TYR A 275 -8.76 -2.35 1.86
CA TYR A 275 -7.89 -1.35 2.50
C TYR A 275 -6.98 -2.00 3.54
N SER A 276 -5.98 -2.69 3.10
CA SER A 276 -5.10 -3.53 3.91
C SER A 276 -3.65 -3.28 3.56
N SER A 277 -3.06 -2.23 4.13
CA SER A 277 -1.63 -1.91 3.91
C SER A 277 -0.73 -3.06 4.34
N TYR A 278 0.36 -3.26 3.60
CA TYR A 278 1.32 -4.33 3.86
C TYR A 278 1.98 -4.17 5.22
N VAL A 279 1.89 -5.23 6.03
CA VAL A 279 2.63 -5.41 7.28
C VAL A 279 3.16 -6.85 7.29
N SER A 280 4.47 -7.01 7.38
CA SER A 280 5.13 -8.33 7.24
C SER A 280 4.71 -9.38 8.27
N THR A 281 4.11 -8.97 9.39
CA THR A 281 3.62 -9.85 10.46
C THR A 281 2.11 -10.02 10.45
N LYS A 282 1.39 -9.32 9.57
CA LYS A 282 -0.07 -9.42 9.47
C LYS A 282 -0.45 -10.78 8.87
N LYS A 283 -1.39 -11.44 9.49
CA LYS A 283 -1.96 -12.71 9.03
C LYS A 283 -3.46 -12.54 8.90
N ILE A 284 -3.96 -12.53 7.69
CA ILE A 284 -5.40 -12.52 7.43
C ILE A 284 -5.93 -13.94 7.62
N GLU A 285 -6.98 -14.08 8.42
CA GLU A 285 -7.62 -15.37 8.70
C GLU A 285 -8.89 -15.59 7.92
N ARG A 286 -9.67 -14.52 7.67
CA ARG A 286 -11.04 -14.66 7.15
C ARG A 286 -11.37 -13.58 6.13
N ILE A 287 -12.25 -13.96 5.19
CA ILE A 287 -13.09 -13.03 4.43
C ILE A 287 -14.49 -13.12 5.04
N VAL A 288 -15.09 -11.99 5.36
CA VAL A 288 -16.38 -11.91 6.06
C VAL A 288 -17.39 -11.20 5.18
N PHE A 289 -18.49 -11.88 4.92
CA PHE A 289 -19.67 -11.36 4.22
C PHE A 289 -20.79 -11.24 5.25
N SER A 290 -21.02 -10.04 5.78
CA SER A 290 -22.00 -9.81 6.84
C SER A 290 -23.42 -9.64 6.33
N ASN A 291 -23.60 -9.43 5.01
CA ASN A 291 -24.89 -9.07 4.45
C ASN A 291 -25.08 -9.71 3.07
N ILE A 292 -25.10 -11.04 3.04
CA ILE A 292 -25.43 -11.78 1.83
C ILE A 292 -26.93 -11.68 1.58
N MET A 293 -27.30 -11.28 0.38
CA MET A 293 -28.69 -11.13 -0.03
C MET A 293 -29.09 -12.24 -1.01
N LEU A 294 -30.23 -12.84 -0.79
CA LEU A 294 -30.89 -13.73 -1.73
C LEU A 294 -32.06 -12.99 -2.41
N LYS A 295 -32.53 -13.47 -3.56
CA LYS A 295 -33.62 -12.84 -4.31
C LYS A 295 -34.87 -12.55 -3.43
N ASN A 296 -35.09 -13.33 -2.37
CA ASN A 296 -36.22 -13.25 -1.45
C ASN A 296 -35.91 -12.54 -0.13
N GLY A 297 -34.76 -11.88 0.00
CA GLY A 297 -34.33 -11.17 1.19
C GLY A 297 -32.89 -11.45 1.61
N GLU A 298 -32.48 -10.86 2.73
CA GLU A 298 -31.15 -11.07 3.31
C GLU A 298 -31.08 -12.50 3.90
N LEU A 299 -29.86 -13.07 3.89
CA LEU A 299 -29.59 -14.35 4.52
C LEU A 299 -29.75 -14.28 6.06
N GLY A 300 -29.77 -13.07 6.62
CA GLY A 300 -30.04 -12.78 8.03
C GLY A 300 -28.92 -13.09 8.98
N GLU A 301 -27.82 -13.70 8.52
CA GLU A 301 -26.69 -14.08 9.35
C GLU A 301 -25.35 -13.79 8.66
N THR A 302 -24.36 -13.38 9.46
CA THR A 302 -22.99 -13.20 9.01
C THR A 302 -22.37 -14.54 8.63
N VAL A 303 -21.82 -14.63 7.43
CA VAL A 303 -21.09 -15.81 6.95
C VAL A 303 -19.60 -15.48 6.91
N LYS A 304 -18.79 -16.33 7.53
CA LYS A 304 -17.34 -16.17 7.62
C LYS A 304 -16.63 -17.31 6.91
N PHE A 305 -15.80 -16.98 5.94
CA PHE A 305 -15.02 -17.95 5.19
C PHE A 305 -13.55 -17.85 5.56
N ASN A 306 -12.90 -18.99 5.81
CA ASN A 306 -11.48 -19.05 6.10
C ASN A 306 -10.67 -18.65 4.85
N ALA A 307 -9.78 -17.68 5.03
CA ALA A 307 -8.82 -17.24 4.04
C ALA A 307 -7.38 -17.45 4.51
N ASN A 308 -7.16 -18.34 5.50
CA ASN A 308 -5.86 -18.52 6.15
C ASN A 308 -4.73 -18.62 5.14
N VAL A 309 -3.80 -17.69 5.23
CA VAL A 309 -2.58 -17.57 4.44
C VAL A 309 -1.39 -17.99 5.29
#